data_6e0f5816a14cd29771e969eefd174988
#
_entry.id   6e0f5816a14cd29771e969eefd174988
#
_cell.length_a   1.000
_cell.length_b   1.000
_cell.length_c   1.000
_cell.angle_alpha   90.00
_cell.angle_beta   90.00
_cell.angle_gamma   90.00
#
_symmetry.space_group_name_H-M   'P 1'
#
loop_
_entity.id
_entity.type
_entity.pdbx_description
1 polymer ?
#
loop_
_entity_poly.entity_id
_entity_poly.type
_entity_poly.pdbx_seq_one_letter_code
_entity_poly.pdbx_strand_id
1 'polypeptide(L)'
;MNEGNLYWVGIDVAKKTFDAALVRPGQHYPETPLRDVPVKTFAREPQGVEEFLAWMRELVREAAQAPTVRVIMEATGMYSLELTAWLSRECPMLAPAIVNPEGTAAFVKSMGLRNKTDRLEARALAFYGSERRPAPYEPLTPGHRQLRELSRYRDALVHEKVAESNRAEQNHQDKFLHTLQARREKQRKRDIARVEAEMMRVIKNTPHLKRDFDLLVTIPGVAFITASVILAEMGDLRRFARARQVTAFAGVSPRRVTSGSSVNGKPHLCKKGSPRIRQALYLAAMAAVRSRTQLREKYEELLHHGKPPMVALGAIMRKLLTIMRAMLLTETEFRPLWKTTSNGAE
;
A
#
# COMPACT_ATOMS: atom_id res chain seq x y z
N MET A 1 -1.85 23.20 -16.27
CA MET A 1 -0.48 23.46 -15.75
C MET A 1 0.40 23.64 -16.98
N ASN A 2 1.18 24.71 -17.02
CA ASN A 2 2.04 25.02 -18.18
C ASN A 2 3.18 23.99 -18.22
N GLU A 3 3.17 23.08 -19.19
CA GLU A 3 4.12 21.96 -19.31
C GLU A 3 5.58 22.41 -19.50
N GLY A 4 5.77 23.62 -20.00
CA GLY A 4 7.09 24.22 -20.28
C GLY A 4 7.93 24.56 -19.05
N ASN A 5 7.44 24.33 -17.82
CA ASN A 5 8.14 24.76 -16.61
C ASN A 5 8.13 23.73 -15.46
N LEU A 6 7.95 22.45 -15.79
CA LEU A 6 7.86 21.36 -14.82
C LEU A 6 9.19 20.60 -14.72
N TYR A 7 9.85 20.74 -13.58
CA TYR A 7 11.09 20.05 -13.22
C TYR A 7 10.79 18.79 -12.42
N TRP A 8 11.56 17.73 -12.63
CA TRP A 8 11.42 16.48 -11.87
C TRP A 8 12.72 16.14 -11.16
N VAL A 9 12.59 15.93 -9.85
CA VAL A 9 13.70 15.47 -9.01
C VAL A 9 13.46 14.01 -8.65
N GLY A 10 14.34 13.13 -9.08
CA GLY A 10 14.39 11.74 -8.65
C GLY A 10 15.29 11.59 -7.44
N ILE A 11 14.82 10.93 -6.41
CA ILE A 11 15.59 10.70 -5.18
C ILE A 11 15.70 9.20 -4.93
N ASP A 12 16.94 8.70 -4.85
CA ASP A 12 17.23 7.39 -4.28
C ASP A 12 17.62 7.53 -2.81
N VAL A 13 16.93 6.76 -1.93
CA VAL A 13 17.01 6.95 -0.47
C VAL A 13 17.71 5.78 0.20
N ALA A 14 18.87 6.07 0.81
CA ALA A 14 19.60 5.13 1.65
C ALA A 14 19.42 5.42 3.14
N LYS A 15 20.03 4.60 4.01
CA LYS A 15 19.92 4.71 5.47
C LYS A 15 20.44 6.03 6.01
N LYS A 16 21.59 6.52 5.52
CA LYS A 16 22.28 7.71 6.01
C LYS A 16 22.28 8.87 5.05
N THR A 17 22.07 8.61 3.77
CA THR A 17 22.17 9.58 2.68
C THR A 17 21.00 9.42 1.71
N PHE A 18 20.87 10.38 0.81
CA PHE A 18 20.04 10.25 -0.38
C PHE A 18 20.74 10.93 -1.58
N ASP A 19 20.59 10.34 -2.75
CA ASP A 19 21.04 10.91 -4.01
C ASP A 19 19.87 11.56 -4.71
N ALA A 20 20.04 12.83 -5.12
CA ALA A 20 19.01 13.57 -5.83
C ALA A 20 19.51 14.00 -7.20
N ALA A 21 18.72 13.76 -8.25
CA ALA A 21 18.98 14.15 -9.61
C ALA A 21 17.82 14.98 -10.17
N LEU A 22 18.12 15.99 -11.00
CA LEU A 22 17.10 16.91 -11.53
C LEU A 22 17.04 16.85 -13.05
N VAL A 23 15.87 16.55 -13.59
CA VAL A 23 15.52 16.63 -15.03
C VAL A 23 14.76 17.91 -15.29
N ARG A 24 15.21 18.67 -16.29
CA ARG A 24 14.61 19.94 -16.72
C ARG A 24 13.44 19.70 -17.69
N PRO A 25 12.55 20.68 -17.84
CA PRO A 25 11.50 20.62 -18.86
C PRO A 25 12.10 20.36 -20.25
N GLY A 26 11.46 19.51 -21.04
CA GLY A 26 11.91 19.15 -22.39
C GLY A 26 13.07 18.15 -22.46
N GLN A 27 13.63 17.73 -21.33
CA GLN A 27 14.63 16.66 -21.32
C GLN A 27 13.95 15.29 -21.33
N HIS A 28 14.34 14.43 -22.28
CA HIS A 28 13.84 13.07 -22.44
C HIS A 28 15.00 12.10 -22.60
N TYR A 29 14.83 10.86 -22.16
CA TYR A 29 15.77 9.79 -22.45
C TYR A 29 15.32 9.07 -23.74
N PRO A 30 16.24 8.69 -24.69
CA PRO A 30 17.71 8.76 -24.58
C PRO A 30 18.35 10.06 -25.10
N GLU A 31 17.60 11.04 -25.61
CA GLU A 31 18.12 12.28 -26.21
C GLU A 31 18.99 13.07 -25.22
N THR A 32 18.63 13.04 -23.93
CA THR A 32 19.45 13.59 -22.85
C THR A 32 20.20 12.44 -22.18
N PRO A 33 21.52 12.32 -22.36
CA PRO A 33 22.32 11.28 -21.70
C PRO A 33 22.25 11.42 -20.17
N LEU A 34 22.21 10.30 -19.45
CA LEU A 34 22.15 10.30 -17.98
C LEU A 34 23.30 11.10 -17.33
N ARG A 35 24.49 11.05 -17.92
CA ARG A 35 25.67 11.78 -17.40
C ARG A 35 25.46 13.30 -17.36
N ASP A 36 24.60 13.84 -18.21
CA ASP A 36 24.35 15.28 -18.33
C ASP A 36 23.25 15.76 -17.34
N VAL A 37 22.60 14.83 -16.65
CA VAL A 37 21.62 15.15 -15.60
C VAL A 37 22.36 15.40 -14.29
N PRO A 38 22.23 16.60 -13.69
CA PRO A 38 22.89 16.94 -12.43
C PRO A 38 22.42 16.01 -11.31
N VAL A 39 23.37 15.53 -10.51
CA VAL A 39 23.11 14.66 -9.35
C VAL A 39 24.03 15.00 -8.20
N LYS A 40 23.49 15.04 -6.98
CA LYS A 40 24.26 15.30 -5.75
C LYS A 40 23.76 14.44 -4.62
N THR A 41 24.68 14.03 -3.74
CA THR A 41 24.41 13.25 -2.54
C THR A 41 24.26 14.18 -1.34
N PHE A 42 23.27 13.90 -0.48
CA PHE A 42 22.95 14.67 0.72
C PHE A 42 22.84 13.74 1.93
N ALA A 43 23.11 14.25 3.12
CA ALA A 43 22.83 13.54 4.35
C ALA A 43 21.31 13.40 4.58
N ARG A 44 20.85 12.24 5.02
CA ARG A 44 19.44 12.02 5.36
C ARG A 44 19.15 12.48 6.79
N GLU A 45 19.22 13.78 6.99
CA GLU A 45 18.95 14.51 8.23
C GLU A 45 18.41 15.91 7.90
N PRO A 46 17.86 16.68 8.84
CA PRO A 46 17.25 17.98 8.56
C PRO A 46 18.19 18.94 7.82
N GLN A 47 19.46 19.03 8.24
CA GLN A 47 20.45 19.89 7.59
C GLN A 47 20.69 19.48 6.12
N GLY A 48 20.79 18.19 5.82
CA GLY A 48 20.95 17.72 4.44
C GLY A 48 19.72 17.99 3.56
N VAL A 49 18.52 18.07 4.15
CA VAL A 49 17.32 18.53 3.43
C VAL A 49 17.41 20.02 3.10
N GLU A 50 17.91 20.85 4.01
CA GLU A 50 18.15 22.29 3.73
C GLU A 50 19.17 22.48 2.60
N GLU A 51 20.27 21.74 2.62
CA GLU A 51 21.28 21.74 1.56
C GLU A 51 20.70 21.27 0.22
N PHE A 52 19.87 20.24 0.22
CA PHE A 52 19.15 19.80 -0.98
C PHE A 52 18.23 20.89 -1.53
N LEU A 53 17.45 21.54 -0.68
CA LEU A 53 16.55 22.61 -1.10
C LEU A 53 17.34 23.81 -1.67
N ALA A 54 18.49 24.16 -1.10
CA ALA A 54 19.37 25.20 -1.61
C ALA A 54 19.94 24.82 -2.99
N TRP A 55 20.47 23.61 -3.14
CA TRP A 55 20.97 23.09 -4.41
C TRP A 55 19.90 23.06 -5.50
N MET A 56 18.71 22.61 -5.17
CA MET A 56 17.58 22.59 -6.10
C MET A 56 17.20 23.99 -6.57
N ARG A 57 17.09 24.97 -5.64
CA ARG A 57 16.79 26.38 -5.98
C ARG A 57 17.82 26.97 -6.94
N GLU A 58 19.10 26.66 -6.74
CA GLU A 58 20.18 27.13 -7.62
C GLU A 58 20.02 26.58 -9.03
N LEU A 59 19.70 25.28 -9.19
CA LEU A 59 19.50 24.64 -10.50
C LEU A 59 18.30 25.18 -11.29
N VAL A 60 17.28 25.70 -10.60
CA VAL A 60 16.08 26.25 -11.24
C VAL A 60 16.05 27.77 -11.25
N ARG A 61 17.11 28.46 -10.77
CA ARG A 61 17.18 29.93 -10.65
C ARG A 61 17.01 30.64 -11.98
N GLU A 62 17.53 30.07 -13.06
CA GLU A 62 17.48 30.63 -14.40
C GLU A 62 16.19 30.30 -15.18
N ALA A 63 15.20 29.74 -14.52
CA ALA A 63 13.91 29.45 -15.15
C ALA A 63 13.24 30.76 -15.61
N ALA A 64 12.80 30.80 -16.86
CA ALA A 64 12.16 31.99 -17.46
C ALA A 64 10.82 32.35 -16.77
N GLN A 65 10.21 31.42 -16.08
CA GLN A 65 8.96 31.58 -15.29
C GLN A 65 9.10 30.85 -13.96
N ALA A 66 8.20 31.11 -13.01
CA ALA A 66 8.20 30.43 -11.71
C ALA A 66 8.20 28.90 -11.87
N PRO A 67 9.28 28.19 -11.47
CA PRO A 67 9.42 26.75 -11.71
C PRO A 67 8.46 25.94 -10.84
N THR A 68 7.83 24.94 -11.42
CA THR A 68 7.14 23.90 -10.67
C THR A 68 8.09 22.71 -10.53
N VAL A 69 8.46 22.35 -9.31
CA VAL A 69 9.31 21.20 -9.03
C VAL A 69 8.48 20.08 -8.42
N ARG A 70 8.64 18.88 -8.94
CA ARG A 70 8.05 17.65 -8.38
C ARG A 70 9.15 16.69 -7.96
N VAL A 71 8.94 16.03 -6.84
CA VAL A 71 9.89 15.06 -6.31
C VAL A 71 9.31 13.66 -6.43
N ILE A 72 10.14 12.70 -6.80
CA ILE A 72 9.78 11.29 -6.87
C ILE A 72 10.84 10.44 -6.18
N MET A 73 10.40 9.44 -5.43
CA MET A 73 11.27 8.45 -4.80
C MET A 73 10.62 7.06 -4.77
N GLU A 74 11.44 6.04 -4.64
CA GLU A 74 10.94 4.67 -4.44
C GLU A 74 10.46 4.45 -3.01
N ALA A 75 9.55 3.48 -2.85
CA ALA A 75 9.07 3.02 -1.56
C ALA A 75 10.12 2.16 -0.84
N THR A 76 11.09 2.80 -0.20
CA THR A 76 12.16 2.16 0.61
C THR A 76 11.79 2.03 2.10
N GLY A 77 10.50 1.87 2.39
CA GLY A 77 10.00 1.68 3.75
C GLY A 77 9.98 2.97 4.57
N MET A 78 10.59 2.95 5.77
CA MET A 78 10.56 4.11 6.68
C MET A 78 11.37 5.30 6.17
N TYR A 79 12.46 5.06 5.45
CA TYR A 79 13.36 6.11 5.01
C TYR A 79 12.72 7.08 4.01
N SER A 80 12.02 6.54 3.02
CA SER A 80 11.29 7.36 2.05
C SER A 80 10.12 8.12 2.69
N LEU A 81 9.41 7.51 3.65
CA LEU A 81 8.32 8.16 4.36
C LEU A 81 8.80 9.32 5.24
N GLU A 82 9.93 9.15 5.94
CA GLU A 82 10.53 10.16 6.78
C GLU A 82 11.05 11.34 5.95
N LEU A 83 11.78 11.07 4.86
CA LEU A 83 12.24 12.10 3.94
C LEU A 83 11.06 12.85 3.30
N THR A 84 10.01 12.14 2.90
CA THR A 84 8.77 12.75 2.40
C THR A 84 8.14 13.69 3.44
N ALA A 85 8.09 13.28 4.70
CA ALA A 85 7.54 14.11 5.76
C ALA A 85 8.37 15.39 5.98
N TRP A 86 9.69 15.30 5.95
CA TRP A 86 10.57 16.47 6.03
C TRP A 86 10.40 17.41 4.84
N LEU A 87 10.44 16.89 3.61
CA LEU A 87 10.24 17.69 2.39
C LEU A 87 8.86 18.36 2.36
N SER A 88 7.81 17.65 2.76
CA SER A 88 6.45 18.22 2.80
C SER A 88 6.28 19.30 3.87
N ARG A 89 7.05 19.24 4.95
CA ARG A 89 7.06 20.27 6.00
C ARG A 89 7.84 21.50 5.59
N GLU A 90 9.07 21.31 5.06
CA GLU A 90 9.96 22.43 4.69
C GLU A 90 9.55 23.11 3.37
N CYS A 91 8.98 22.35 2.43
CA CYS A 91 8.55 22.86 1.14
C CYS A 91 7.32 22.10 0.59
N PRO A 92 6.09 22.41 1.06
CA PRO A 92 4.87 21.70 0.64
C PRO A 92 4.61 21.68 -0.86
N MET A 93 5.15 22.67 -1.59
CA MET A 93 4.98 22.79 -3.04
C MET A 93 5.68 21.68 -3.84
N LEU A 94 6.69 21.00 -3.29
CA LEU A 94 7.40 19.90 -3.95
C LEU A 94 6.50 18.70 -4.21
N ALA A 95 5.48 18.49 -3.38
CA ALA A 95 4.51 17.44 -3.48
C ALA A 95 5.15 16.07 -3.83
N PRO A 96 5.98 15.49 -2.94
CA PRO A 96 6.73 14.27 -3.21
C PRO A 96 5.82 13.11 -3.59
N ALA A 97 6.19 12.32 -4.61
CA ALA A 97 5.52 11.09 -5.00
C ALA A 97 6.34 9.88 -4.56
N ILE A 98 5.70 8.90 -3.95
CA ILE A 98 6.32 7.60 -3.61
C ILE A 98 5.79 6.54 -4.56
N VAL A 99 6.67 5.89 -5.29
CA VAL A 99 6.31 4.91 -6.32
C VAL A 99 6.77 3.50 -5.97
N ASN A 100 6.12 2.52 -6.60
CA ASN A 100 6.44 1.11 -6.40
C ASN A 100 7.75 0.77 -7.10
N PRO A 101 8.73 0.14 -6.41
CA PRO A 101 10.02 -0.30 -6.97
C PRO A 101 9.91 -1.16 -8.22
N GLU A 102 8.85 -1.95 -8.38
CA GLU A 102 8.68 -2.78 -9.57
C GLU A 102 8.47 -1.95 -10.85
N GLY A 103 7.76 -0.82 -10.73
CA GLY A 103 7.53 0.08 -11.87
C GLY A 103 8.80 0.80 -12.31
N THR A 104 9.58 1.26 -11.35
CA THR A 104 10.86 1.94 -11.59
C THR A 104 11.92 0.97 -12.08
N ALA A 105 12.02 -0.23 -11.50
CA ALA A 105 12.93 -1.29 -11.98
C ALA A 105 12.62 -1.70 -13.43
N ALA A 106 11.35 -1.82 -13.81
CA ALA A 106 10.97 -2.10 -15.19
C ALA A 106 11.37 -0.96 -16.13
N PHE A 107 11.24 0.29 -15.69
CA PHE A 107 11.65 1.47 -16.44
C PHE A 107 13.18 1.51 -16.62
N VAL A 108 13.94 1.35 -15.54
CA VAL A 108 15.42 1.28 -15.58
C VAL A 108 15.88 0.18 -16.54
N LYS A 109 15.21 -0.99 -16.51
CA LYS A 109 15.50 -2.06 -17.47
C LYS A 109 15.23 -1.66 -18.92
N SER A 110 14.17 -0.90 -19.18
CA SER A 110 13.85 -0.39 -20.53
C SER A 110 14.87 0.62 -21.04
N MET A 111 15.59 1.30 -20.15
CA MET A 111 16.68 2.22 -20.50
C MET A 111 17.97 1.48 -20.93
N GLY A 112 18.04 0.15 -20.83
CA GLY A 112 19.20 -0.64 -21.21
C GLY A 112 20.42 -0.50 -20.28
N LEU A 113 20.24 0.02 -19.08
CA LEU A 113 21.32 0.26 -18.12
C LEU A 113 21.86 -1.08 -17.59
N ARG A 114 23.18 -1.27 -17.71
CA ARG A 114 23.90 -2.45 -17.21
C ARG A 114 24.42 -2.29 -15.78
N ASN A 115 24.73 -1.05 -15.40
CA ASN A 115 25.27 -0.72 -14.07
C ASN A 115 24.16 -0.21 -13.16
N LYS A 116 24.24 -0.57 -11.89
CA LYS A 116 23.36 -0.10 -10.84
C LYS A 116 24.19 0.67 -9.81
N THR A 117 23.94 1.98 -9.69
CA THR A 117 24.49 2.85 -8.65
C THR A 117 23.40 3.81 -8.20
N ASP A 118 23.42 4.23 -6.95
CA ASP A 118 22.42 5.11 -6.35
C ASP A 118 22.23 6.41 -7.16
N ARG A 119 23.32 6.97 -7.68
CA ARG A 119 23.29 8.13 -8.57
C ARG A 119 22.60 7.88 -9.91
N LEU A 120 22.79 6.69 -10.49
CA LEU A 120 22.09 6.31 -11.73
C LEU A 120 20.61 6.04 -11.46
N GLU A 121 20.28 5.46 -10.31
CA GLU A 121 18.89 5.26 -9.90
C GLU A 121 18.16 6.58 -9.67
N ALA A 122 18.78 7.55 -8.99
CA ALA A 122 18.22 8.90 -8.84
C ALA A 122 17.92 9.57 -10.19
N ARG A 123 18.83 9.48 -11.17
CA ARG A 123 18.62 10.01 -12.52
C ARG A 123 17.49 9.30 -13.26
N ALA A 124 17.46 7.98 -13.20
CA ALA A 124 16.39 7.18 -13.81
C ALA A 124 15.02 7.47 -13.18
N LEU A 125 14.97 7.69 -11.86
CA LEU A 125 13.76 8.10 -11.15
C LEU A 125 13.27 9.49 -11.62
N ALA A 126 14.18 10.44 -11.86
CA ALA A 126 13.81 11.76 -12.38
C ALA A 126 13.15 11.64 -13.76
N PHE A 127 13.71 10.85 -14.69
CA PHE A 127 13.07 10.56 -15.98
C PHE A 127 11.76 9.78 -15.83
N TYR A 128 11.70 8.79 -14.95
CA TYR A 128 10.44 8.11 -14.66
C TYR A 128 9.36 9.11 -14.21
N GLY A 129 9.72 10.06 -13.35
CA GLY A 129 8.82 11.11 -12.89
C GLY A 129 8.31 11.97 -14.05
N SER A 130 9.18 12.43 -14.94
CA SER A 130 8.82 13.28 -16.08
C SER A 130 7.90 12.59 -17.07
N GLU A 131 8.11 11.30 -17.32
CA GLU A 131 7.29 10.53 -18.28
C GLU A 131 5.99 10.02 -17.67
N ARG A 132 6.00 9.50 -16.43
CA ARG A 132 4.86 8.83 -15.79
C ARG A 132 3.99 9.77 -14.98
N ARG A 133 4.51 10.90 -14.53
CA ARG A 133 3.82 11.96 -13.78
C ARG A 133 2.99 11.39 -12.61
N PRO A 134 3.62 10.64 -11.70
CA PRO A 134 2.90 10.02 -10.59
C PRO A 134 2.23 11.07 -9.71
N ALA A 135 1.07 10.71 -9.16
CA ALA A 135 0.38 11.57 -8.21
C ALA A 135 1.22 11.75 -6.92
N PRO A 136 1.14 12.91 -6.27
CA PRO A 136 1.77 13.13 -4.98
C PRO A 136 1.35 12.08 -3.95
N TYR A 137 2.27 11.75 -3.05
CA TYR A 137 1.98 10.89 -1.91
C TYR A 137 1.14 11.65 -0.89
N GLU A 138 0.01 11.09 -0.54
CA GLU A 138 -0.83 11.59 0.54
C GLU A 138 -0.41 10.92 1.86
N PRO A 139 0.17 11.68 2.81
CA PRO A 139 0.57 11.13 4.10
C PRO A 139 -0.64 10.58 4.86
N LEU A 140 -0.44 9.47 5.55
CA LEU A 140 -1.44 8.98 6.49
C LEU A 140 -1.63 10.00 7.61
N THR A 141 -2.87 10.22 8.02
CA THR A 141 -3.15 11.03 9.21
C THR A 141 -2.47 10.42 10.46
N PRO A 142 -2.21 11.20 11.52
CA PRO A 142 -1.61 10.67 12.74
C PRO A 142 -2.32 9.42 13.28
N GLY A 143 -3.66 9.42 13.27
CA GLY A 143 -4.47 8.27 13.71
C GLY A 143 -4.27 7.03 12.82
N HIS A 144 -4.26 7.17 11.50
CA HIS A 144 -3.98 6.05 10.60
C HIS A 144 -2.55 5.51 10.77
N ARG A 145 -1.58 6.40 11.00
CA ARG A 145 -0.18 6.01 11.22
C ARG A 145 -0.04 5.20 12.50
N GLN A 146 -0.57 5.69 13.61
CA GLN A 146 -0.56 4.98 14.89
C GLN A 146 -1.29 3.64 14.79
N LEU A 147 -2.47 3.61 14.16
CA LEU A 147 -3.21 2.36 13.94
C LEU A 147 -2.39 1.36 13.12
N ARG A 148 -1.64 1.83 12.11
CA ARG A 148 -0.77 0.98 11.28
C ARG A 148 0.39 0.38 12.07
N GLU A 149 1.03 1.15 12.91
CA GLU A 149 2.11 0.67 13.78
C GLU A 149 1.60 -0.41 14.74
N LEU A 150 0.50 -0.14 15.42
CA LEU A 150 -0.13 -1.10 16.34
C LEU A 150 -0.60 -2.38 15.61
N SER A 151 -1.24 -2.24 14.45
CA SER A 151 -1.69 -3.38 13.64
C SER A 151 -0.52 -4.26 13.21
N ARG A 152 0.59 -3.67 12.79
CA ARG A 152 1.81 -4.39 12.40
C ARG A 152 2.48 -5.07 13.59
N TYR A 153 2.52 -4.43 14.73
CA TYR A 153 3.06 -5.00 15.96
C TYR A 153 2.20 -6.17 16.45
N ARG A 154 0.86 -6.01 16.41
CA ARG A 154 -0.06 -7.12 16.68
C ARG A 154 0.21 -8.34 15.80
N ASP A 155 0.39 -8.13 14.49
CA ASP A 155 0.68 -9.22 13.56
C ASP A 155 2.00 -9.92 13.89
N ALA A 156 3.05 -9.16 14.25
CA ALA A 156 4.31 -9.74 14.71
C ALA A 156 4.11 -10.65 15.93
N LEU A 157 3.35 -10.19 16.94
CA LEU A 157 3.02 -11.00 18.12
C LEU A 157 2.23 -12.27 17.77
N VAL A 158 1.31 -12.19 16.81
CA VAL A 158 0.55 -13.36 16.33
C VAL A 158 1.45 -14.35 15.61
N HIS A 159 2.37 -13.87 14.75
CA HIS A 159 3.34 -14.73 14.07
C HIS A 159 4.28 -15.42 15.06
N GLU A 160 4.77 -14.70 16.06
CA GLU A 160 5.59 -15.27 17.12
C GLU A 160 4.83 -16.32 17.94
N LYS A 161 3.53 -16.06 18.25
CA LYS A 161 2.68 -17.03 18.94
C LYS A 161 2.57 -18.35 18.16
N VAL A 162 2.33 -18.26 16.85
CA VAL A 162 2.24 -19.45 15.98
C VAL A 162 3.58 -20.18 15.92
N ALA A 163 4.69 -19.46 15.76
CA ALA A 163 6.01 -20.07 15.73
C ALA A 163 6.36 -20.78 17.06
N GLU A 164 5.91 -20.24 18.20
CA GLU A 164 6.13 -20.83 19.52
C GLU A 164 5.24 -22.05 19.74
N SER A 165 3.96 -22.01 19.28
CA SER A 165 3.07 -23.16 19.30
C SER A 165 3.64 -24.34 18.50
N ASN A 166 4.15 -24.08 17.29
CA ASN A 166 4.77 -25.13 16.46
C ASN A 166 6.03 -25.71 17.10
N ARG A 167 6.83 -24.91 17.82
CA ARG A 167 7.98 -25.42 18.60
C ARG A 167 7.52 -26.25 19.80
N ALA A 168 6.41 -25.87 20.43
CA ALA A 168 5.86 -26.60 21.56
C ALA A 168 5.43 -28.02 21.17
N GLU A 169 4.87 -28.19 19.97
CA GLU A 169 4.47 -29.50 19.44
C GLU A 169 5.66 -30.46 19.25
N GLN A 170 6.88 -29.93 19.11
CA GLN A 170 8.10 -30.74 18.92
C GLN A 170 8.77 -31.16 20.24
N ASN A 171 8.45 -30.50 21.36
CA ASN A 171 9.14 -30.66 22.66
C ASN A 171 8.25 -31.34 23.73
N HIS A 172 7.72 -32.54 23.45
CA HIS A 172 6.67 -33.17 24.25
C HIS A 172 7.10 -33.84 25.58
N GLN A 173 8.39 -33.90 25.92
CA GLN A 173 8.86 -34.74 27.03
C GLN A 173 9.32 -34.01 28.28
N ASP A 174 9.67 -32.73 28.21
CA ASP A 174 10.24 -31.96 29.32
C ASP A 174 9.19 -31.06 29.99
N LYS A 175 8.85 -31.38 31.26
CA LYS A 175 7.87 -30.61 32.07
C LYS A 175 8.26 -29.15 32.29
N PHE A 176 9.55 -28.87 32.42
CA PHE A 176 10.04 -27.51 32.61
C PHE A 176 9.82 -26.67 31.33
N LEU A 177 10.16 -27.21 30.16
CA LEU A 177 9.91 -26.58 28.89
C LEU A 177 8.42 -26.33 28.65
N HIS A 178 7.56 -27.28 28.97
CA HIS A 178 6.10 -27.11 28.92
C HIS A 178 5.61 -25.94 29.76
N THR A 179 6.07 -25.87 31.02
CA THR A 179 5.69 -24.79 31.93
C THR A 179 6.15 -23.42 31.43
N LEU A 180 7.37 -23.34 30.90
CA LEU A 180 7.93 -22.11 30.32
C LEU A 180 7.15 -21.64 29.08
N GLN A 181 6.83 -22.57 28.21
CA GLN A 181 6.04 -22.31 26.99
C GLN A 181 4.62 -21.84 27.32
N ALA A 182 3.93 -22.50 28.24
CA ALA A 182 2.60 -22.10 28.69
C ALA A 182 2.58 -20.68 29.28
N ARG A 183 3.62 -20.32 30.07
CA ARG A 183 3.79 -18.95 30.62
C ARG A 183 3.95 -17.93 29.49
N ARG A 184 4.79 -18.21 28.49
CA ARG A 184 5.04 -17.33 27.34
C ARG A 184 3.78 -17.18 26.49
N GLU A 185 3.08 -18.27 26.20
CA GLU A 185 1.82 -18.20 25.46
C GLU A 185 0.77 -17.35 26.16
N LYS A 186 0.61 -17.52 27.49
CA LYS A 186 -0.30 -16.70 28.31
C LYS A 186 0.07 -15.22 28.26
N GLN A 187 1.37 -14.92 28.36
CA GLN A 187 1.85 -13.53 28.29
C GLN A 187 1.56 -12.94 26.91
N ARG A 188 1.85 -13.67 25.84
CA ARG A 188 1.63 -13.21 24.48
C ARG A 188 0.15 -12.97 24.13
N LYS A 189 -0.75 -13.84 24.64
CA LYS A 189 -2.19 -13.59 24.55
C LYS A 189 -2.61 -12.29 25.22
N ARG A 190 -2.02 -11.97 26.39
CA ARG A 190 -2.26 -10.70 27.09
C ARG A 190 -1.75 -9.49 26.30
N ASP A 191 -0.55 -9.61 25.73
CA ASP A 191 0.05 -8.52 24.96
C ASP A 191 -0.74 -8.26 23.68
N ILE A 192 -1.19 -9.29 22.96
CA ILE A 192 -2.09 -9.15 21.81
C ILE A 192 -3.38 -8.42 22.23
N ALA A 193 -4.02 -8.83 23.32
CA ALA A 193 -5.25 -8.20 23.79
C ALA A 193 -5.03 -6.71 24.18
N ARG A 194 -3.88 -6.38 24.79
CA ARG A 194 -3.52 -4.99 25.11
C ARG A 194 -3.33 -4.14 23.84
N VAL A 195 -2.64 -4.68 22.83
CA VAL A 195 -2.46 -3.99 21.55
C VAL A 195 -3.81 -3.80 20.84
N GLU A 196 -4.68 -4.80 20.84
CA GLU A 196 -6.03 -4.69 20.26
C GLU A 196 -6.89 -3.66 20.99
N ALA A 197 -6.78 -3.58 22.33
CA ALA A 197 -7.45 -2.54 23.12
C ALA A 197 -6.94 -1.13 22.76
N GLU A 198 -5.62 -0.99 22.58
CA GLU A 198 -5.03 0.28 22.17
C GLU A 198 -5.41 0.67 20.73
N MET A 199 -5.46 -0.28 19.80
CA MET A 199 -5.98 -0.06 18.44
C MET A 199 -7.43 0.47 18.49
N MET A 200 -8.28 -0.12 19.32
CA MET A 200 -9.65 0.34 19.50
C MET A 200 -9.70 1.73 20.13
N ARG A 201 -8.80 2.04 21.06
CA ARG A 201 -8.69 3.37 21.67
C ARG A 201 -8.32 4.43 20.63
N VAL A 202 -7.36 4.14 19.76
CA VAL A 202 -6.97 5.04 18.65
C VAL A 202 -8.14 5.28 17.70
N ILE A 203 -8.88 4.23 17.34
CA ILE A 203 -10.06 4.33 16.47
C ILE A 203 -11.11 5.23 17.13
N LYS A 204 -11.46 4.99 18.40
CA LYS A 204 -12.48 5.75 19.14
C LYS A 204 -12.12 7.23 19.30
N ASN A 205 -10.83 7.52 19.52
CA ASN A 205 -10.36 8.89 19.76
C ASN A 205 -10.10 9.67 18.46
N THR A 206 -10.28 9.05 17.29
CA THR A 206 -10.06 9.67 15.99
C THR A 206 -11.40 9.68 15.22
N PRO A 207 -12.16 10.80 15.19
CA PRO A 207 -13.56 10.81 14.72
C PRO A 207 -13.76 10.23 13.31
N HIS A 208 -12.89 10.58 12.34
CA HIS A 208 -13.00 10.06 10.99
C HIS A 208 -12.69 8.54 10.92
N LEU A 209 -11.71 8.04 11.68
CA LEU A 209 -11.43 6.60 11.78
C LEU A 209 -12.59 5.84 12.40
N LYS A 210 -13.21 6.41 13.46
CA LYS A 210 -14.36 5.81 14.14
C LYS A 210 -15.53 5.65 13.18
N ARG A 211 -15.88 6.71 12.43
CA ARG A 211 -16.96 6.67 11.43
C ARG A 211 -16.68 5.60 10.36
N ASP A 212 -15.49 5.61 9.79
CA ASP A 212 -15.11 4.66 8.74
C ASP A 212 -15.09 3.22 9.27
N PHE A 213 -14.58 3.01 10.47
CA PHE A 213 -14.59 1.72 11.14
C PHE A 213 -16.01 1.19 11.36
N ASP A 214 -16.91 2.03 11.90
CA ASP A 214 -18.30 1.64 12.16
C ASP A 214 -19.03 1.24 10.87
N LEU A 215 -18.80 1.94 9.77
CA LEU A 215 -19.34 1.56 8.48
C LEU A 215 -18.79 0.19 8.01
N LEU A 216 -17.47 0.00 8.07
CA LEU A 216 -16.84 -1.22 7.55
C LEU A 216 -17.26 -2.49 8.32
N VAL A 217 -17.46 -2.41 9.63
CA VAL A 217 -17.87 -3.58 10.43
C VAL A 217 -19.32 -4.01 10.21
N THR A 218 -20.15 -3.21 9.51
CA THR A 218 -21.50 -3.63 9.10
C THR A 218 -21.46 -4.65 7.97
N ILE A 219 -20.33 -4.80 7.26
CA ILE A 219 -20.17 -5.77 6.17
C ILE A 219 -20.02 -7.19 6.76
N PRO A 220 -20.87 -8.16 6.40
CA PRO A 220 -20.72 -9.54 6.85
C PRO A 220 -19.34 -10.10 6.53
N GLY A 221 -18.69 -10.65 7.57
CA GLY A 221 -17.32 -11.15 7.49
C GLY A 221 -16.21 -10.14 7.76
N VAL A 222 -16.54 -8.85 7.87
CA VAL A 222 -15.60 -7.80 8.24
C VAL A 222 -15.74 -7.49 9.73
N ALA A 223 -14.82 -8.02 10.53
CA ALA A 223 -14.76 -7.79 11.97
C ALA A 223 -13.66 -6.75 12.31
N PHE A 224 -13.47 -6.48 13.61
CA PHE A 224 -12.52 -5.52 14.15
C PHE A 224 -11.15 -5.57 13.47
N ILE A 225 -10.53 -6.76 13.40
CA ILE A 225 -9.17 -6.89 12.84
C ILE A 225 -9.14 -6.55 11.35
N THR A 226 -10.10 -7.05 10.57
CA THR A 226 -10.15 -6.76 9.13
C THR A 226 -10.33 -5.27 8.86
N ALA A 227 -11.31 -4.62 9.51
CA ALA A 227 -11.53 -3.18 9.36
C ALA A 227 -10.30 -2.37 9.76
N SER A 228 -9.69 -2.71 10.90
CA SER A 228 -8.47 -2.06 11.38
C SER A 228 -7.30 -2.19 10.41
N VAL A 229 -7.05 -3.39 9.85
CA VAL A 229 -5.96 -3.61 8.87
C VAL A 229 -6.21 -2.82 7.59
N ILE A 230 -7.44 -2.80 7.08
CA ILE A 230 -7.78 -2.04 5.87
C ILE A 230 -7.54 -0.54 6.09
N LEU A 231 -8.06 0.04 7.18
CA LEU A 231 -7.86 1.46 7.49
C LEU A 231 -6.39 1.79 7.77
N ALA A 232 -5.67 0.91 8.46
CA ALA A 232 -4.26 1.07 8.78
C ALA A 232 -3.34 1.05 7.55
N GLU A 233 -3.53 0.08 6.66
CA GLU A 233 -2.62 -0.15 5.53
C GLU A 233 -3.01 0.68 4.29
N MET A 234 -4.30 0.98 4.11
CA MET A 234 -4.79 1.70 2.94
C MET A 234 -5.05 3.18 3.22
N GLY A 235 -5.22 3.58 4.48
CA GLY A 235 -5.65 4.95 4.81
C GLY A 235 -7.07 5.23 4.32
N ASP A 236 -7.33 6.46 3.89
CA ASP A 236 -8.63 6.81 3.32
C ASP A 236 -8.83 6.20 1.92
N LEU A 237 -9.83 5.33 1.79
CA LEU A 237 -10.16 4.70 0.52
C LEU A 237 -10.80 5.67 -0.49
N ARG A 238 -11.30 6.83 -0.04
CA ARG A 238 -11.89 7.86 -0.90
C ARG A 238 -10.87 8.49 -1.85
N ARG A 239 -9.58 8.51 -1.47
CA ARG A 239 -8.47 9.02 -2.30
C ARG A 239 -8.29 8.29 -3.63
N PHE A 240 -8.77 7.07 -3.75
CA PHE A 240 -8.69 6.33 -5.00
C PHE A 240 -9.83 6.76 -5.94
N ALA A 241 -9.52 7.36 -7.07
CA ALA A 241 -10.51 7.83 -8.03
C ALA A 241 -11.42 6.70 -8.57
N ARG A 242 -10.88 5.47 -8.71
CA ARG A 242 -11.59 4.33 -9.30
C ARG A 242 -11.42 3.07 -8.45
N ALA A 243 -12.47 2.22 -8.38
CA ALA A 243 -12.43 0.95 -7.65
C ALA A 243 -11.29 0.01 -8.10
N ARG A 244 -10.90 0.04 -9.38
CA ARG A 244 -9.76 -0.74 -9.88
C ARG A 244 -8.42 -0.34 -9.27
N GLN A 245 -8.25 0.93 -8.86
CA GLN A 245 -7.03 1.39 -8.20
C GLN A 245 -6.92 0.81 -6.79
N VAL A 246 -8.04 0.76 -6.06
CA VAL A 246 -8.13 0.14 -4.73
C VAL A 246 -7.71 -1.33 -4.79
N THR A 247 -8.28 -2.08 -5.75
CA THR A 247 -7.98 -3.52 -5.90
C THR A 247 -6.55 -3.77 -6.39
N ALA A 248 -6.00 -2.87 -7.22
CA ALA A 248 -4.61 -2.93 -7.65
C ALA A 248 -3.65 -2.65 -6.49
N PHE A 249 -3.92 -1.61 -5.67
CA PHE A 249 -3.15 -1.28 -4.48
C PHE A 249 -3.08 -2.45 -3.48
N ALA A 250 -4.22 -3.12 -3.26
CA ALA A 250 -4.29 -4.30 -2.39
C ALA A 250 -3.65 -5.56 -3.00
N GLY A 251 -3.33 -5.54 -4.30
CA GLY A 251 -2.78 -6.69 -5.01
C GLY A 251 -3.77 -7.84 -5.23
N VAL A 252 -5.07 -7.53 -5.26
CA VAL A 252 -6.15 -8.51 -5.52
C VAL A 252 -6.72 -8.42 -6.94
N SER A 253 -6.14 -7.61 -7.81
CA SER A 253 -6.48 -7.58 -9.23
C SER A 253 -6.03 -8.86 -9.93
N PRO A 254 -6.82 -9.41 -10.88
CA PRO A 254 -6.40 -10.55 -11.67
C PRO A 254 -5.28 -10.13 -12.63
N ARG A 255 -4.28 -11.00 -12.75
CA ARG A 255 -3.23 -10.91 -13.77
C ARG A 255 -3.34 -12.12 -14.68
N ARG A 256 -3.40 -11.88 -15.96
CA ARG A 256 -3.30 -12.91 -16.98
C ARG A 256 -2.02 -12.66 -17.79
N VAL A 257 -1.26 -13.70 -18.02
CA VAL A 257 -0.07 -13.65 -18.89
C VAL A 257 -0.39 -14.50 -20.10
N THR A 258 -0.47 -13.86 -21.27
CA THR A 258 -0.67 -14.53 -22.56
C THR A 258 0.37 -13.97 -23.52
N SER A 259 1.05 -14.84 -24.26
CA SER A 259 1.98 -14.44 -25.32
C SER A 259 1.82 -15.40 -26.50
N GLY A 260 1.37 -14.88 -27.62
CA GLY A 260 1.08 -15.65 -28.82
C GLY A 260 0.10 -16.81 -28.56
N SER A 261 0.23 -17.86 -29.32
CA SER A 261 -0.55 -19.11 -29.20
C SER A 261 0.01 -20.07 -28.15
N SER A 262 1.28 -19.93 -27.78
CA SER A 262 2.03 -20.91 -26.97
C SER A 262 1.97 -20.65 -25.46
N VAL A 263 1.75 -19.39 -25.02
CA VAL A 263 1.70 -19.05 -23.59
C VAL A 263 0.30 -18.63 -23.20
N ASN A 264 -0.44 -19.51 -22.54
CA ASN A 264 -1.76 -19.23 -21.98
C ASN A 264 -1.77 -19.49 -20.46
N GLY A 265 -1.13 -18.60 -19.71
CA GLY A 265 -1.03 -18.70 -18.26
C GLY A 265 -2.42 -18.61 -17.57
N LYS A 266 -2.66 -19.47 -16.58
CA LYS A 266 -3.88 -19.40 -15.75
C LYS A 266 -3.93 -18.04 -15.02
N PRO A 267 -5.09 -17.35 -15.02
CA PRO A 267 -5.25 -16.10 -14.28
C PRO A 267 -4.98 -16.30 -12.79
N HIS A 268 -4.21 -15.42 -12.19
CA HIS A 268 -3.92 -15.41 -10.75
C HIS A 268 -3.99 -13.98 -10.19
N LEU A 269 -4.04 -13.83 -8.87
CA LEU A 269 -3.96 -12.52 -8.24
C LEU A 269 -2.57 -11.91 -8.48
N CYS A 270 -2.51 -10.62 -8.77
CA CYS A 270 -1.25 -9.94 -9.11
C CYS A 270 -0.26 -9.91 -7.93
N LYS A 271 -0.74 -9.98 -6.68
CA LYS A 271 0.04 -10.00 -5.43
C LYS A 271 0.99 -8.80 -5.22
N LYS A 272 0.91 -7.77 -6.05
CA LYS A 272 1.77 -6.56 -6.03
C LYS A 272 1.36 -5.53 -4.95
N GLY A 273 0.66 -5.94 -3.92
CA GLY A 273 0.23 -5.09 -2.81
C GLY A 273 0.58 -5.71 -1.46
N SER A 274 0.11 -5.08 -0.36
CA SER A 274 0.37 -5.55 1.00
C SER A 274 -0.14 -6.99 1.23
N PRO A 275 0.71 -7.92 1.67
CA PRO A 275 0.27 -9.26 2.08
C PRO A 275 -0.76 -9.21 3.22
N ARG A 276 -0.64 -8.23 4.13
CA ARG A 276 -1.54 -8.05 5.27
C ARG A 276 -2.96 -7.74 4.83
N ILE A 277 -3.13 -6.84 3.85
CA ILE A 277 -4.44 -6.54 3.26
C ILE A 277 -5.04 -7.80 2.64
N ARG A 278 -4.25 -8.57 1.87
CA ARG A 278 -4.75 -9.79 1.23
C ARG A 278 -5.15 -10.85 2.24
N GLN A 279 -4.38 -11.03 3.32
CA GLN A 279 -4.72 -11.96 4.40
C GLN A 279 -6.02 -11.56 5.12
N ALA A 280 -6.16 -10.29 5.47
CA ALA A 280 -7.37 -9.76 6.10
C ALA A 280 -8.61 -9.93 5.20
N LEU A 281 -8.47 -9.59 3.91
CA LEU A 281 -9.55 -9.78 2.93
C LEU A 281 -9.90 -11.26 2.69
N TYR A 282 -8.91 -12.15 2.71
CA TYR A 282 -9.14 -13.58 2.56
C TYR A 282 -9.99 -14.14 3.71
N LEU A 283 -9.63 -13.81 4.95
CA LEU A 283 -10.39 -14.21 6.13
C LEU A 283 -11.80 -13.62 6.12
N ALA A 284 -11.93 -12.34 5.75
CA ALA A 284 -13.23 -11.70 5.60
C ALA A 284 -14.07 -12.37 4.50
N ALA A 285 -13.48 -12.69 3.35
CA ALA A 285 -14.18 -13.38 2.26
C ALA A 285 -14.66 -14.77 2.67
N MET A 286 -13.83 -15.55 3.37
CA MET A 286 -14.22 -16.86 3.91
C MET A 286 -15.40 -16.78 4.89
N ALA A 287 -15.45 -15.72 5.71
CA ALA A 287 -16.56 -15.48 6.61
C ALA A 287 -17.81 -14.98 5.86
N ALA A 288 -17.63 -14.05 4.93
CA ALA A 288 -18.72 -13.45 4.14
C ALA A 288 -19.49 -14.47 3.28
N VAL A 289 -18.82 -15.45 2.70
CA VAL A 289 -19.48 -16.50 1.89
C VAL A 289 -20.31 -17.48 2.72
N ARG A 290 -20.18 -17.47 4.05
CA ARG A 290 -21.03 -18.25 4.96
C ARG A 290 -22.30 -17.50 5.37
N SER A 291 -22.34 -16.17 5.12
CA SER A 291 -23.51 -15.33 5.45
C SER A 291 -24.51 -15.37 4.31
N ARG A 292 -25.82 -15.23 4.61
CA ARG A 292 -26.88 -15.15 3.61
C ARG A 292 -26.90 -13.74 2.99
N THR A 293 -26.02 -13.49 2.03
CA THR A 293 -25.87 -12.19 1.36
C THR A 293 -25.52 -12.38 -0.12
N GLN A 294 -25.61 -11.30 -0.90
CA GLN A 294 -25.17 -11.30 -2.30
C GLN A 294 -23.68 -11.69 -2.51
N LEU A 295 -22.87 -11.70 -1.46
CA LEU A 295 -21.48 -12.19 -1.53
C LEU A 295 -21.43 -13.72 -1.63
N ARG A 296 -22.29 -14.39 -0.87
CA ARG A 296 -22.47 -15.84 -0.97
C ARG A 296 -23.05 -16.24 -2.31
N GLU A 297 -24.12 -15.58 -2.75
CA GLU A 297 -24.73 -15.83 -4.06
C GLU A 297 -23.70 -15.72 -5.18
N LYS A 298 -22.89 -14.64 -5.16
CA LYS A 298 -21.82 -14.45 -6.15
C LYS A 298 -20.74 -15.52 -6.08
N TYR A 299 -20.40 -15.99 -4.89
CA TYR A 299 -19.44 -17.07 -4.72
C TYR A 299 -19.98 -18.38 -5.31
N GLU A 300 -21.23 -18.77 -4.98
CA GLU A 300 -21.91 -19.95 -5.48
C GLU A 300 -22.07 -19.89 -7.03
N GLU A 301 -22.46 -18.75 -7.57
CA GLU A 301 -22.52 -18.52 -9.02
C GLU A 301 -21.19 -18.82 -9.70
N LEU A 302 -20.07 -18.35 -9.13
CA LEU A 302 -18.74 -18.60 -9.67
C LEU A 302 -18.35 -20.08 -9.64
N LEU A 303 -18.74 -20.81 -8.57
CA LEU A 303 -18.53 -22.25 -8.48
C LEU A 303 -19.35 -22.99 -9.54
N HIS A 304 -20.61 -22.63 -9.73
CA HIS A 304 -21.45 -23.19 -10.78
C HIS A 304 -20.89 -22.97 -12.19
N HIS A 305 -20.22 -21.84 -12.42
CA HIS A 305 -19.50 -21.60 -13.67
C HIS A 305 -18.11 -22.30 -13.72
N GLY A 306 -17.87 -23.31 -12.89
CA GLY A 306 -16.66 -24.13 -12.90
C GLY A 306 -15.39 -23.41 -12.41
N LYS A 307 -15.51 -22.28 -11.69
CA LYS A 307 -14.33 -21.61 -11.13
C LYS A 307 -13.85 -22.35 -9.88
N PRO A 308 -12.54 -22.62 -9.73
CA PRO A 308 -12.00 -23.17 -8.50
C PRO A 308 -12.34 -22.32 -7.25
N PRO A 309 -12.56 -22.93 -6.06
CA PRO A 309 -12.94 -22.20 -4.85
C PRO A 309 -12.02 -21.03 -4.49
N MET A 310 -10.70 -21.20 -4.63
CA MET A 310 -9.74 -20.13 -4.37
C MET A 310 -9.84 -18.95 -5.37
N VAL A 311 -10.21 -19.23 -6.61
CA VAL A 311 -10.44 -18.18 -7.62
C VAL A 311 -11.73 -17.41 -7.29
N ALA A 312 -12.78 -18.13 -6.91
CA ALA A 312 -14.05 -17.54 -6.47
C ALA A 312 -13.84 -16.67 -5.21
N LEU A 313 -13.10 -17.15 -4.19
CA LEU A 313 -12.73 -16.35 -3.01
C LEU A 313 -11.95 -15.09 -3.40
N GLY A 314 -11.01 -15.18 -4.33
CA GLY A 314 -10.29 -14.01 -4.86
C GLY A 314 -11.21 -12.96 -5.48
N ALA A 315 -12.28 -13.38 -6.15
CA ALA A 315 -13.31 -12.48 -6.68
C ALA A 315 -14.12 -11.83 -5.54
N ILE A 316 -14.45 -12.56 -4.48
CA ILE A 316 -15.13 -12.01 -3.30
C ILE A 316 -14.23 -11.00 -2.56
N MET A 317 -12.93 -11.27 -2.39
CA MET A 317 -11.98 -10.31 -1.83
C MET A 317 -11.99 -8.97 -2.58
N ARG A 318 -12.01 -9.01 -3.91
CA ARG A 318 -12.13 -7.81 -4.76
C ARG A 318 -13.46 -7.11 -4.56
N LYS A 319 -14.56 -7.87 -4.51
CA LYS A 319 -15.91 -7.33 -4.32
C LYS A 319 -16.02 -6.64 -2.97
N LEU A 320 -15.53 -7.27 -1.89
CA LEU A 320 -15.48 -6.68 -0.55
C LEU A 320 -14.78 -5.32 -0.56
N LEU A 321 -13.59 -5.24 -1.14
CA LEU A 321 -12.82 -4.00 -1.17
C LEU A 321 -13.52 -2.90 -2.00
N THR A 322 -14.20 -3.28 -3.09
CA THR A 322 -15.02 -2.36 -3.88
C THR A 322 -16.22 -1.84 -3.09
N ILE A 323 -16.88 -2.72 -2.33
CA ILE A 323 -18.00 -2.37 -1.44
C ILE A 323 -17.52 -1.42 -0.35
N MET A 324 -16.41 -1.75 0.35
CA MET A 324 -15.82 -0.89 1.38
C MET A 324 -15.60 0.54 0.86
N ARG A 325 -14.97 0.68 -0.31
CA ARG A 325 -14.78 2.00 -0.92
C ARG A 325 -16.10 2.71 -1.22
N ALA A 326 -17.07 2.00 -1.81
CA ALA A 326 -18.37 2.60 -2.13
C ALA A 326 -19.08 3.10 -0.88
N MET A 327 -19.11 2.29 0.19
CA MET A 327 -19.73 2.67 1.48
C MET A 327 -19.07 3.89 2.10
N LEU A 328 -17.74 3.98 2.07
CA LEU A 328 -17.02 5.15 2.59
C LEU A 328 -17.28 6.40 1.74
N LEU A 329 -17.45 6.28 0.42
CA LEU A 329 -17.79 7.39 -0.45
C LEU A 329 -19.21 7.90 -0.25
N THR A 330 -20.16 7.00 -0.01
CA THR A 330 -21.58 7.33 0.18
C THR A 330 -21.97 7.52 1.64
N GLU A 331 -21.05 7.26 2.57
CA GLU A 331 -21.26 7.26 4.02
C GLU A 331 -22.47 6.41 4.46
N THR A 332 -22.71 5.28 3.79
CA THR A 332 -23.84 4.39 4.04
C THR A 332 -23.40 3.04 4.57
N GLU A 333 -24.19 2.46 5.47
CA GLU A 333 -24.00 1.10 5.97
C GLU A 333 -24.23 0.05 4.88
N PHE A 334 -23.67 -1.15 5.10
CA PHE A 334 -23.90 -2.28 4.21
C PHE A 334 -25.37 -2.68 4.21
N ARG A 335 -25.98 -2.70 3.02
CA ARG A 335 -27.35 -3.19 2.84
C ARG A 335 -27.31 -4.49 2.02
N PRO A 336 -27.76 -5.63 2.61
CA PRO A 336 -27.96 -6.83 1.83
C PRO A 336 -29.01 -6.59 0.76
N LEU A 337 -28.68 -6.85 -0.49
CA LEU A 337 -29.69 -6.85 -1.55
C LEU A 337 -30.45 -8.18 -1.45
N TRP A 338 -31.59 -8.20 -0.79
CA TRP A 338 -32.51 -9.31 -0.85
C TRP A 338 -33.15 -9.29 -2.25
N LYS A 339 -32.93 -10.32 -3.05
CA LYS A 339 -33.89 -10.61 -4.09
C LYS A 339 -35.17 -11.00 -3.37
N THR A 340 -36.16 -10.16 -3.40
CA THR A 340 -37.54 -10.57 -3.18
C THR A 340 -37.80 -11.67 -4.20
N THR A 341 -37.72 -12.93 -3.78
CA THR A 341 -38.42 -13.99 -4.51
C THR A 341 -39.88 -13.57 -4.46
N SER A 342 -40.36 -13.04 -5.57
CA SER A 342 -41.78 -13.01 -5.84
C SER A 342 -42.21 -14.48 -5.85
N ASN A 343 -42.66 -14.99 -4.70
CA ASN A 343 -43.54 -16.15 -4.69
C ASN A 343 -44.79 -15.70 -5.44
N GLY A 344 -44.83 -16.07 -6.72
CA GLY A 344 -46.07 -16.06 -7.44
C GLY A 344 -47.06 -16.91 -6.64
N ALA A 345 -48.06 -16.22 -6.17
CA ALA A 345 -49.30 -16.87 -5.83
C ALA A 345 -49.88 -17.42 -7.14
N GLU A 346 -50.05 -18.71 -7.22
CA GLU A 346 -51.17 -19.38 -7.85
C GLU A 346 -51.45 -20.65 -7.06
#